data_ae8e257ddc199f19dc81fbd2a308dba3
#
_entry.id   ae8e257ddc199f19dc81fbd2a308dba3
#
_cell.length_a   1.000
_cell.length_b   1.000
_cell.length_c   1.000
_cell.angle_alpha   90.00
_cell.angle_beta   90.00
_cell.angle_gamma   90.00
#
_symmetry.space_group_name_H-M   'P 1'
#
loop_
_entity.id
_entity.type
_entity.pdbx_description
1 polymer ?
#
loop_
_entity_poly.entity_id
_entity_poly.type
_entity_poly.pdbx_seq_one_letter_code
_entity_poly.pdbx_strand_id
1 'polypeptide(L)'
;MDTRPIGVFDSGLGGLTAVRQLRRVLPGEDIVYFGDTGRVPYGSRGRDIIVQYARQDIRFLLQQDVKFIIAACGTVSSTYPPEEAARLPVPFTGVVGATARAAVDATRNRKIGIIGTAATVRSGSYAAIIRDMMPDVQIFARACPMFVPLVENGYFNDGNPVTKLIIAEYLQELKDAGVDTLILGCTHYPLLKKMIGDFMGDEVHLVDSGKVTAQAAAAALDELGLLNGKKTGGTARYFVSDTPDNFDELAHTFLGEYAGGTVERIAIETY
;
A
#
# COMPACT_ATOMS: atom_id res chain seq x y z
N MET A 1 19.02 -19.42 -3.33
CA MET A 1 19.34 -17.99 -3.22
C MET A 1 19.11 -17.32 -4.56
N ASP A 2 18.33 -16.28 -4.61
CA ASP A 2 18.03 -15.53 -5.84
C ASP A 2 18.43 -14.06 -5.63
N THR A 3 19.37 -13.55 -6.40
CA THR A 3 19.93 -12.20 -6.24
C THR A 3 19.16 -11.13 -7.03
N ARG A 4 18.14 -11.53 -7.79
CA ARG A 4 17.28 -10.57 -8.49
C ARG A 4 16.52 -9.68 -7.51
N PRO A 5 16.17 -8.45 -7.87
CA PRO A 5 15.48 -7.53 -6.96
C PRO A 5 14.02 -7.91 -6.74
N ILE A 6 13.44 -7.37 -5.67
CA ILE A 6 11.99 -7.34 -5.46
C ILE A 6 11.42 -6.15 -6.22
N GLY A 7 10.43 -6.38 -7.08
CA GLY A 7 9.69 -5.34 -7.76
C GLY A 7 8.55 -4.83 -6.88
N VAL A 8 8.44 -3.53 -6.72
CA VAL A 8 7.34 -2.87 -5.98
C VAL A 8 6.76 -1.77 -6.86
N PHE A 9 5.46 -1.70 -6.99
CA PHE A 9 4.83 -0.59 -7.70
C PHE A 9 3.62 -0.01 -6.99
N ASP A 10 3.36 1.24 -7.31
CA ASP A 10 2.24 2.03 -6.78
C ASP A 10 1.74 3.01 -7.83
N SER A 11 0.54 3.53 -7.64
CA SER A 11 -0.03 4.58 -8.50
C SER A 11 0.70 5.92 -8.43
N GLY A 12 1.64 6.08 -7.50
CA GLY A 12 2.37 7.33 -7.29
C GLY A 12 3.57 7.15 -6.37
N LEU A 13 3.70 7.99 -5.36
CA LEU A 13 4.82 7.95 -4.40
C LEU A 13 4.44 7.31 -3.05
N GLY A 14 3.15 7.15 -2.76
CA GLY A 14 2.68 6.59 -1.48
C GLY A 14 3.24 5.20 -1.19
N GLY A 15 3.45 4.37 -2.23
CA GLY A 15 4.03 3.03 -2.12
C GLY A 15 5.45 2.99 -1.55
N LEU A 16 6.16 4.12 -1.50
CA LEU A 16 7.44 4.24 -0.81
C LEU A 16 7.31 3.94 0.69
N THR A 17 6.12 4.09 1.29
CA THR A 17 5.86 3.63 2.66
C THR A 17 6.02 2.12 2.79
N ALA A 18 5.59 1.34 1.79
CA ALA A 18 5.79 -0.11 1.76
C ALA A 18 7.26 -0.47 1.51
N VAL A 19 7.98 0.27 0.64
CA VAL A 19 9.44 0.12 0.44
C VAL A 19 10.18 0.34 1.75
N ARG A 20 9.81 1.39 2.51
CA ARG A 20 10.37 1.64 3.86
C ARG A 20 10.20 0.43 4.78
N GLN A 21 9.05 -0.21 4.79
CA GLN A 21 8.81 -1.40 5.61
C GLN A 21 9.58 -2.62 5.09
N LEU A 22 9.67 -2.81 3.78
CA LEU A 22 10.47 -3.88 3.19
C LEU A 22 11.95 -3.75 3.58
N ARG A 23 12.52 -2.56 3.51
CA ARG A 23 13.91 -2.32 3.91
C ARG A 23 14.18 -2.59 5.39
N ARG A 24 13.15 -2.45 6.25
CA ARG A 24 13.24 -2.81 7.68
C ARG A 24 13.21 -4.32 7.90
N VAL A 25 12.38 -5.03 7.15
CA VAL A 25 12.18 -6.48 7.32
C VAL A 25 13.21 -7.29 6.53
N LEU A 26 13.59 -6.81 5.35
CA LEU A 26 14.50 -7.45 4.40
C LEU A 26 15.65 -6.50 4.00
N PRO A 27 16.51 -6.11 4.96
CA PRO A 27 17.54 -5.08 4.70
C PRO A 27 18.65 -5.51 3.75
N GLY A 28 18.73 -6.79 3.41
CA GLY A 28 19.67 -7.34 2.44
C GLY A 28 19.13 -7.47 1.01
N GLU A 29 17.83 -7.29 0.81
CA GLU A 29 17.21 -7.42 -0.51
C GLU A 29 17.35 -6.15 -1.35
N ASP A 30 17.62 -6.34 -2.64
CA ASP A 30 17.58 -5.26 -3.62
C ASP A 30 16.12 -5.02 -4.05
N ILE A 31 15.76 -3.76 -4.27
CA ILE A 31 14.39 -3.33 -4.60
C ILE A 31 14.41 -2.50 -5.89
N VAL A 32 13.46 -2.78 -6.78
CA VAL A 32 13.09 -1.90 -7.88
C VAL A 32 11.69 -1.35 -7.59
N TYR A 33 11.60 -0.05 -7.41
CA TYR A 33 10.32 0.64 -7.21
C TYR A 33 9.89 1.34 -8.49
N PHE A 34 8.61 1.23 -8.82
CA PHE A 34 7.97 2.04 -9.85
C PHE A 34 6.76 2.78 -9.28
N GLY A 35 6.75 4.10 -9.44
CA GLY A 35 5.63 4.98 -9.11
C GLY A 35 5.02 5.61 -10.36
N ASP A 36 3.74 5.36 -10.64
CA ASP A 36 3.05 5.89 -11.81
C ASP A 36 2.54 7.32 -11.59
N THR A 37 3.47 8.21 -11.28
CA THR A 37 3.22 9.59 -10.87
C THR A 37 2.54 10.46 -11.93
N GLY A 38 2.71 10.13 -13.21
CA GLY A 38 2.13 10.89 -14.33
C GLY A 38 0.64 10.60 -14.56
N ARG A 39 0.08 9.53 -13.95
CA ARG A 39 -1.32 9.10 -14.17
C ARG A 39 -2.16 9.10 -12.89
N VAL A 40 -1.65 9.66 -11.80
CA VAL A 40 -2.39 9.82 -10.53
C VAL A 40 -3.62 10.72 -10.69
N PRO A 41 -4.68 10.55 -9.87
CA PRO A 41 -4.88 9.47 -8.90
C PRO A 41 -5.59 8.26 -9.53
N TYR A 42 -5.23 7.04 -9.14
CA TYR A 42 -5.96 5.83 -9.53
C TYR A 42 -7.28 5.65 -8.78
N GLY A 43 -7.36 6.17 -7.56
CA GLY A 43 -8.48 5.95 -6.64
C GLY A 43 -9.84 6.45 -7.12
N SER A 44 -9.88 7.34 -8.11
CA SER A 44 -11.10 7.87 -8.74
C SER A 44 -11.39 7.24 -10.11
N ARG A 45 -10.48 6.40 -10.65
CA ARG A 45 -10.61 5.81 -12.00
C ARG A 45 -11.57 4.61 -12.00
N GLY A 46 -12.02 4.26 -13.22
CA GLY A 46 -12.77 3.02 -13.46
C GLY A 46 -11.86 1.79 -13.42
N ARG A 47 -12.47 0.62 -13.16
CA ARG A 47 -11.75 -0.65 -13.02
C ARG A 47 -10.84 -0.96 -14.21
N ASP A 48 -11.36 -0.82 -15.45
CA ASP A 48 -10.61 -1.20 -16.65
C ASP A 48 -9.34 -0.37 -16.85
N ILE A 49 -9.40 0.92 -16.54
CA ILE A 49 -8.25 1.82 -16.59
C ILE A 49 -7.21 1.43 -15.54
N ILE A 50 -7.64 1.14 -14.30
CA ILE A 50 -6.73 0.70 -13.23
C ILE A 50 -6.03 -0.60 -13.62
N VAL A 51 -6.76 -1.57 -14.18
CA VAL A 51 -6.20 -2.85 -14.64
C VAL A 51 -5.23 -2.65 -15.80
N GLN A 52 -5.57 -1.78 -16.76
CA GLN A 52 -4.69 -1.44 -17.87
C GLN A 52 -3.36 -0.85 -17.37
N TYR A 53 -3.41 0.11 -16.45
CA TYR A 53 -2.22 0.73 -15.88
C TYR A 53 -1.39 -0.30 -15.11
N ALA A 54 -2.02 -1.10 -14.25
CA ALA A 54 -1.33 -2.16 -13.52
C ALA A 54 -0.61 -3.16 -14.43
N ARG A 55 -1.19 -3.50 -15.59
CA ARG A 55 -0.52 -4.36 -16.60
C ARG A 55 0.74 -3.74 -17.16
N GLN A 56 0.75 -2.43 -17.39
CA GLN A 56 1.93 -1.70 -17.87
C GLN A 56 3.00 -1.64 -16.77
N ASP A 57 2.62 -1.30 -15.57
CA ASP A 57 3.52 -1.24 -14.40
C ASP A 57 4.20 -2.60 -14.14
N ILE A 58 3.42 -3.69 -14.22
CA ILE A 58 3.93 -5.06 -14.07
C ILE A 58 4.88 -5.43 -15.22
N ARG A 59 4.54 -5.10 -16.48
CA ARG A 59 5.43 -5.36 -17.61
C ARG A 59 6.75 -4.64 -17.49
N PHE A 60 6.75 -3.39 -17.04
CA PHE A 60 7.97 -2.66 -16.74
C PHE A 60 8.83 -3.39 -15.70
N LEU A 61 8.24 -3.79 -14.57
CA LEU A 61 8.97 -4.50 -13.51
C LEU A 61 9.54 -5.84 -13.99
N LEU A 62 8.79 -6.58 -14.81
CA LEU A 62 9.29 -7.84 -15.39
C LEU A 62 10.50 -7.62 -16.29
N GLN A 63 10.60 -6.49 -17.00
CA GLN A 63 11.80 -6.14 -17.78
C GLN A 63 13.00 -5.74 -16.89
N GLN A 64 12.76 -5.43 -15.61
CA GLN A 64 13.84 -5.21 -14.63
C GLN A 64 14.35 -6.51 -14.00
N ASP A 65 13.95 -7.66 -14.51
CA ASP A 65 14.34 -9.00 -14.04
C ASP A 65 14.10 -9.21 -12.54
N VAL A 66 12.91 -8.80 -12.06
CA VAL A 66 12.54 -8.98 -10.66
C VAL A 66 12.16 -10.43 -10.36
N LYS A 67 12.42 -10.89 -9.13
CA LYS A 67 12.06 -12.24 -8.65
C LYS A 67 10.69 -12.34 -7.99
N PHE A 68 10.11 -11.22 -7.59
CA PHE A 68 8.86 -11.12 -6.86
C PHE A 68 8.23 -9.76 -7.13
N ILE A 69 6.91 -9.66 -7.22
CA ILE A 69 6.21 -8.38 -7.45
C ILE A 69 5.26 -8.09 -6.30
N ILE A 70 5.30 -6.85 -5.81
CA ILE A 70 4.40 -6.33 -4.78
C ILE A 70 3.62 -5.14 -5.34
N ALA A 71 2.28 -5.27 -5.41
CA ALA A 71 1.40 -4.14 -5.65
C ALA A 71 1.15 -3.41 -4.32
N ALA A 72 1.91 -2.35 -4.07
CA ALA A 72 1.79 -1.55 -2.85
C ALA A 72 0.50 -0.71 -2.82
N CYS A 73 -0.03 -0.34 -3.99
CA CYS A 73 -1.25 0.44 -4.14
C CYS A 73 -2.49 -0.35 -3.70
N GLY A 74 -3.22 0.17 -2.69
CA GLY A 74 -4.49 -0.41 -2.25
C GLY A 74 -5.54 -0.45 -3.36
N THR A 75 -5.57 0.57 -4.23
CA THR A 75 -6.47 0.64 -5.38
C THR A 75 -6.17 -0.46 -6.41
N VAL A 76 -4.91 -0.63 -6.78
CA VAL A 76 -4.49 -1.70 -7.71
C VAL A 76 -4.75 -3.07 -7.08
N SER A 77 -4.26 -3.29 -5.87
CA SER A 77 -4.38 -4.56 -5.17
C SER A 77 -5.83 -5.03 -4.97
N SER A 78 -6.77 -4.09 -4.85
CA SER A 78 -8.20 -4.39 -4.71
C SER A 78 -8.94 -4.58 -6.05
N THR A 79 -8.27 -4.30 -7.19
CA THR A 79 -8.91 -4.22 -8.50
C THR A 79 -8.31 -5.17 -9.53
N TYR A 80 -6.98 -5.43 -9.44
CA TYR A 80 -6.25 -6.29 -10.38
C TYR A 80 -6.74 -7.74 -10.26
N PRO A 81 -7.05 -8.42 -11.41
CA PRO A 81 -7.65 -9.73 -11.39
C PRO A 81 -6.71 -10.80 -10.80
N PRO A 82 -7.16 -11.60 -9.82
CA PRO A 82 -6.34 -12.67 -9.25
C PRO A 82 -5.88 -13.71 -10.27
N GLU A 83 -6.71 -13.99 -11.29
CA GLU A 83 -6.40 -14.92 -12.38
C GLU A 83 -5.28 -14.42 -13.29
N GLU A 84 -5.11 -13.11 -13.43
CA GLU A 84 -3.97 -12.53 -14.15
C GLU A 84 -2.70 -12.56 -13.28
N ALA A 85 -2.84 -12.24 -12.00
CA ALA A 85 -1.74 -12.31 -11.05
C ALA A 85 -1.15 -13.74 -10.97
N ALA A 86 -2.01 -14.76 -10.96
CA ALA A 86 -1.59 -16.16 -10.92
C ALA A 86 -0.85 -16.66 -12.20
N ARG A 87 -0.96 -15.92 -13.32
CA ARG A 87 -0.28 -16.26 -14.59
C ARG A 87 1.04 -15.53 -14.79
N LEU A 88 1.42 -14.66 -13.87
CA LEU A 88 2.71 -13.96 -13.97
C LEU A 88 3.88 -14.94 -13.83
N PRO A 89 5.01 -14.68 -14.51
CA PRO A 89 6.18 -15.58 -14.48
C PRO A 89 6.93 -15.54 -13.15
N VAL A 90 6.55 -14.63 -12.26
CA VAL A 90 7.10 -14.49 -10.90
C VAL A 90 5.96 -14.38 -9.89
N PRO A 91 6.17 -14.78 -8.63
CA PRO A 91 5.18 -14.61 -7.59
C PRO A 91 4.75 -13.14 -7.43
N PHE A 92 3.46 -12.96 -7.18
CA PHE A 92 2.84 -11.64 -7.02
C PHE A 92 2.06 -11.59 -5.71
N THR A 93 2.15 -10.46 -5.02
CA THR A 93 1.29 -10.16 -3.88
C THR A 93 0.78 -8.73 -3.94
N GLY A 94 -0.46 -8.53 -3.48
CA GLY A 94 -1.01 -7.21 -3.21
C GLY A 94 -1.20 -7.00 -1.71
N VAL A 95 -1.55 -5.78 -1.34
CA VAL A 95 -1.72 -5.41 0.08
C VAL A 95 -3.01 -5.97 0.71
N VAL A 96 -4.02 -6.31 -0.08
CA VAL A 96 -5.38 -6.63 0.43
C VAL A 96 -5.40 -7.92 1.24
N GLY A 97 -4.85 -9.01 0.72
CA GLY A 97 -4.94 -10.33 1.35
C GLY A 97 -4.27 -10.39 2.72
N ALA A 98 -3.01 -9.96 2.81
CA ALA A 98 -2.26 -9.95 4.07
C ALA A 98 -2.89 -9.01 5.10
N THR A 99 -3.38 -7.84 4.66
CA THR A 99 -4.03 -6.86 5.55
C THR A 99 -5.38 -7.36 6.06
N ALA A 100 -6.17 -8.02 5.21
CA ALA A 100 -7.43 -8.63 5.62
C ALA A 100 -7.21 -9.70 6.70
N ARG A 101 -6.23 -10.58 6.52
CA ARG A 101 -5.86 -11.58 7.54
C ARG A 101 -5.45 -10.93 8.84
N ALA A 102 -4.54 -9.96 8.80
CA ALA A 102 -4.10 -9.26 10.01
C ALA A 102 -5.26 -8.55 10.74
N ALA A 103 -6.25 -8.06 10.03
CA ALA A 103 -7.43 -7.44 10.64
C ALA A 103 -8.34 -8.48 11.31
N VAL A 104 -8.50 -9.66 10.70
CA VAL A 104 -9.23 -10.80 11.29
C VAL A 104 -8.53 -11.29 12.56
N ASP A 105 -7.20 -11.39 12.53
CA ASP A 105 -6.41 -11.84 13.69
C ASP A 105 -6.42 -10.80 14.83
N ALA A 106 -6.60 -9.52 14.53
CA ALA A 106 -6.55 -8.43 15.51
C ALA A 106 -7.91 -8.15 16.19
N THR A 107 -9.03 -8.35 15.48
CA THR A 107 -10.34 -7.97 16.01
C THR A 107 -10.77 -8.86 17.18
N ARG A 108 -11.34 -8.23 18.19
CA ARG A 108 -11.87 -8.91 19.39
C ARG A 108 -13.39 -8.94 19.41
N ASN A 109 -14.03 -7.90 18.82
CA ASN A 109 -15.50 -7.76 18.83
C ASN A 109 -16.14 -8.02 17.45
N ARG A 110 -15.35 -8.43 16.44
CA ARG A 110 -15.77 -8.72 15.06
C ARG A 110 -16.36 -7.50 14.32
N LYS A 111 -15.97 -6.30 14.71
CA LYS A 111 -16.33 -5.06 14.01
C LYS A 111 -15.08 -4.44 13.41
N ILE A 112 -14.94 -4.57 12.11
CA ILE A 112 -13.77 -4.11 11.37
C ILE A 112 -14.15 -2.89 10.51
N GLY A 113 -13.41 -1.79 10.71
CA GLY A 113 -13.44 -0.63 9.85
C GLY A 113 -12.45 -0.77 8.69
N ILE A 114 -12.82 -0.27 7.52
CA ILE A 114 -11.96 -0.22 6.34
C ILE A 114 -11.98 1.20 5.79
N ILE A 115 -10.84 1.87 5.77
CA ILE A 115 -10.70 3.15 5.08
C ILE A 115 -9.79 3.01 3.87
N GLY A 116 -10.12 3.70 2.78
CA GLY A 116 -9.38 3.60 1.53
C GLY A 116 -9.83 4.64 0.50
N THR A 117 -9.32 4.52 -0.73
CA THR A 117 -9.82 5.30 -1.85
C THR A 117 -11.24 4.87 -2.24
N ALA A 118 -11.93 5.70 -3.02
CA ALA A 118 -13.26 5.34 -3.52
C ALA A 118 -13.25 4.03 -4.33
N ALA A 119 -12.23 3.79 -5.15
CA ALA A 119 -12.10 2.55 -5.91
C ALA A 119 -11.87 1.34 -5.00
N THR A 120 -11.00 1.45 -3.98
CA THR A 120 -10.75 0.39 -3.00
C THR A 120 -12.04 -0.01 -2.26
N VAL A 121 -12.81 0.96 -1.80
CA VAL A 121 -14.08 0.70 -1.08
C VAL A 121 -15.13 0.10 -2.02
N ARG A 122 -15.29 0.64 -3.24
CA ARG A 122 -16.23 0.11 -4.23
C ARG A 122 -15.91 -1.33 -4.66
N SER A 123 -14.64 -1.73 -4.69
CA SER A 123 -14.25 -3.08 -5.10
C SER A 123 -14.82 -4.16 -4.17
N GLY A 124 -15.03 -3.85 -2.90
CA GLY A 124 -15.46 -4.80 -1.89
C GLY A 124 -14.43 -5.91 -1.56
N SER A 125 -13.22 -5.86 -2.13
CA SER A 125 -12.23 -6.95 -2.04
C SER A 125 -11.84 -7.28 -0.60
N TYR A 126 -11.59 -6.25 0.25
CA TYR A 126 -11.35 -6.48 1.68
C TYR A 126 -12.51 -7.20 2.35
N ALA A 127 -13.73 -6.69 2.13
CA ALA A 127 -14.93 -7.25 2.74
C ALA A 127 -15.17 -8.70 2.31
N ALA A 128 -14.93 -9.03 1.03
CA ALA A 128 -15.07 -10.39 0.53
C ALA A 128 -14.10 -11.35 1.23
N ILE A 129 -12.81 -11.01 1.27
CA ILE A 129 -11.77 -11.84 1.90
C ILE A 129 -12.00 -11.99 3.41
N ILE A 130 -12.37 -10.90 4.10
CA ILE A 130 -12.62 -10.94 5.55
C ILE A 130 -13.83 -11.82 5.86
N ARG A 131 -14.92 -11.73 5.10
CA ARG A 131 -16.11 -12.57 5.30
C ARG A 131 -15.87 -14.03 5.01
N ASP A 132 -15.00 -14.35 4.06
CA ASP A 132 -14.60 -15.74 3.79
C ASP A 132 -13.89 -16.37 5.01
N MET A 133 -13.06 -15.59 5.70
CA MET A 133 -12.34 -16.02 6.91
C MET A 133 -13.18 -15.94 8.19
N MET A 134 -14.11 -14.97 8.26
CA MET A 134 -14.93 -14.67 9.44
C MET A 134 -16.35 -14.28 8.99
N PRO A 135 -17.25 -15.26 8.75
CA PRO A 135 -18.60 -15.00 8.22
C PRO A 135 -19.46 -14.04 9.06
N ASP A 136 -19.31 -14.06 10.38
CA ASP A 136 -20.11 -13.26 11.32
C ASP A 136 -19.55 -11.84 11.56
N VAL A 137 -18.58 -11.40 10.76
CA VAL A 137 -17.95 -10.08 10.90
C VAL A 137 -18.89 -8.96 10.46
N GLN A 138 -18.89 -7.87 11.22
CA GLN A 138 -19.50 -6.62 10.80
C GLN A 138 -18.43 -5.70 10.19
N ILE A 139 -18.64 -5.26 8.96
CA ILE A 139 -17.67 -4.46 8.20
C ILE A 139 -18.25 -3.08 7.93
N PHE A 140 -17.50 -2.06 8.30
CA PHE A 140 -17.79 -0.65 8.09
C PHE A 140 -16.74 -0.05 7.15
N ALA A 141 -17.10 0.23 5.90
CA ALA A 141 -16.17 0.73 4.90
C ALA A 141 -16.44 2.19 4.55
N ARG A 142 -15.40 3.02 4.60
CA ARG A 142 -15.48 4.46 4.30
C ARG A 142 -14.41 4.88 3.29
N ALA A 143 -14.83 5.53 2.22
CA ALA A 143 -13.91 6.22 1.31
C ALA A 143 -13.46 7.54 1.93
N CYS A 144 -12.14 7.79 1.92
CA CYS A 144 -11.53 8.99 2.50
C CYS A 144 -10.73 9.74 1.42
N PRO A 145 -11.38 10.34 0.40
CA PRO A 145 -10.70 10.90 -0.77
C PRO A 145 -9.77 12.07 -0.44
N MET A 146 -10.00 12.82 0.64
CA MET A 146 -9.17 13.95 1.02
C MET A 146 -7.86 13.57 1.71
N PHE A 147 -7.71 12.33 2.20
CA PHE A 147 -6.50 11.95 2.94
C PHE A 147 -5.24 11.95 2.06
N VAL A 148 -5.33 11.53 0.79
CA VAL A 148 -4.20 11.57 -0.14
C VAL A 148 -3.76 13.01 -0.41
N PRO A 149 -4.63 13.94 -0.85
CA PRO A 149 -4.25 15.35 -1.02
C PRO A 149 -3.68 16.00 0.25
N LEU A 150 -4.24 15.71 1.42
CA LEU A 150 -3.72 16.25 2.69
C LEU A 150 -2.27 15.82 2.93
N VAL A 151 -1.96 14.54 2.72
CA VAL A 151 -0.60 14.02 2.89
C VAL A 151 0.35 14.63 1.86
N GLU A 152 -0.02 14.64 0.57
CA GLU A 152 0.82 15.14 -0.51
C GLU A 152 1.12 16.65 -0.41
N ASN A 153 0.26 17.40 0.28
CA ASN A 153 0.45 18.83 0.53
C ASN A 153 0.97 19.15 1.94
N GLY A 154 1.51 18.17 2.68
CA GLY A 154 2.18 18.41 3.96
C GLY A 154 1.25 18.58 5.18
N TYR A 155 -0.06 18.33 5.04
CA TYR A 155 -1.06 18.48 6.11
C TYR A 155 -1.11 17.27 7.07
N PHE A 156 -0.01 16.55 7.25
CA PHE A 156 0.05 15.34 8.09
C PHE A 156 0.78 15.54 9.43
N ASN A 157 1.23 16.76 9.72
CA ASN A 157 1.87 17.05 11.02
C ASN A 157 0.86 16.89 12.17
N ASP A 158 1.34 16.30 13.25
CA ASP A 158 0.55 16.12 14.48
C ASP A 158 -0.06 17.44 14.95
N GLY A 159 -1.37 17.46 15.10
CA GLY A 159 -2.07 18.65 15.53
C GLY A 159 -2.66 19.51 14.41
N ASN A 160 -2.42 19.20 13.12
CA ASN A 160 -3.01 19.97 12.02
C ASN A 160 -4.55 20.02 12.14
N PRO A 161 -5.16 21.22 12.29
CA PRO A 161 -6.58 21.33 12.59
C PRO A 161 -7.46 20.92 11.40
N VAL A 162 -7.02 21.17 10.16
CA VAL A 162 -7.78 20.80 8.95
C VAL A 162 -7.86 19.27 8.86
N THR A 163 -6.73 18.60 9.02
CA THR A 163 -6.69 17.14 8.95
C THR A 163 -7.52 16.50 10.07
N LYS A 164 -7.48 17.06 11.29
CA LYS A 164 -8.31 16.57 12.40
C LYS A 164 -9.81 16.69 12.10
N LEU A 165 -10.25 17.80 11.50
CA LEU A 165 -11.65 17.99 11.11
C LEU A 165 -12.08 16.95 10.05
N ILE A 166 -11.24 16.73 9.04
CA ILE A 166 -11.53 15.75 7.98
C ILE A 166 -11.51 14.31 8.52
N ILE A 167 -10.60 14.00 9.44
CA ILE A 167 -10.59 12.71 10.14
C ILE A 167 -11.89 12.50 10.90
N ALA A 168 -12.32 13.48 11.68
CA ALA A 168 -13.58 13.40 12.43
C ALA A 168 -14.79 13.22 11.50
N GLU A 169 -14.86 13.98 10.40
CA GLU A 169 -15.95 13.85 9.42
C GLU A 169 -16.02 12.45 8.80
N TYR A 170 -14.88 11.86 8.45
CA TYR A 170 -14.85 10.55 7.78
C TYR A 170 -15.01 9.39 8.75
N LEU A 171 -14.47 9.49 9.96
CA LEU A 171 -14.36 8.35 10.86
C LEU A 171 -15.38 8.33 12.00
N GLN A 172 -16.20 9.38 12.19
CA GLN A 172 -17.18 9.41 13.27
C GLN A 172 -18.15 8.21 13.21
N GLU A 173 -18.64 7.87 12.02
CA GLU A 173 -19.54 6.73 11.83
C GLU A 173 -18.89 5.39 12.25
N LEU A 174 -17.59 5.21 11.93
CA LEU A 174 -16.86 4.00 12.30
C LEU A 174 -16.63 3.95 13.82
N LYS A 175 -16.35 5.09 14.42
CA LYS A 175 -16.19 5.23 15.87
C LYS A 175 -17.50 4.93 16.61
N ASP A 176 -18.60 5.47 16.14
CA ASP A 176 -19.93 5.24 16.72
C ASP A 176 -20.39 3.79 16.55
N ALA A 177 -20.00 3.14 15.46
CA ALA A 177 -20.23 1.71 15.25
C ALA A 177 -19.44 0.82 16.22
N GLY A 178 -18.43 1.37 16.89
CA GLY A 178 -17.59 0.67 17.86
C GLY A 178 -16.65 -0.34 17.20
N VAL A 179 -16.05 0.01 16.04
CA VAL A 179 -15.00 -0.83 15.44
C VAL A 179 -13.79 -0.90 16.38
N ASP A 180 -13.24 -2.09 16.58
CA ASP A 180 -12.02 -2.31 17.37
C ASP A 180 -10.77 -2.50 16.51
N THR A 181 -10.95 -2.62 15.22
CA THR A 181 -9.87 -2.80 14.24
C THR A 181 -10.17 -1.94 13.01
N LEU A 182 -9.17 -1.16 12.57
CA LEU A 182 -9.30 -0.26 11.43
C LEU A 182 -8.17 -0.50 10.41
N ILE A 183 -8.54 -0.90 9.19
CA ILE A 183 -7.61 -1.09 8.08
C ILE A 183 -7.28 0.27 7.45
N LEU A 184 -5.99 0.62 7.39
CA LEU A 184 -5.46 1.74 6.62
C LEU A 184 -5.20 1.27 5.18
N GLY A 185 -6.24 1.26 4.35
CA GLY A 185 -6.25 0.65 3.02
C GLY A 185 -5.66 1.50 1.89
N CYS A 186 -4.82 2.48 2.22
CA CYS A 186 -4.10 3.32 1.26
C CYS A 186 -2.68 3.59 1.75
N THR A 187 -1.74 3.63 0.82
CA THR A 187 -0.30 3.83 1.08
C THR A 187 0.05 5.15 1.76
N HIS A 188 -0.79 6.16 1.63
CA HIS A 188 -0.62 7.47 2.28
C HIS A 188 -1.07 7.49 3.74
N TYR A 189 -2.04 6.65 4.13
CA TYR A 189 -2.70 6.74 5.43
C TYR A 189 -1.80 6.43 6.64
N PRO A 190 -0.71 5.64 6.51
CA PRO A 190 0.25 5.49 7.60
C PRO A 190 0.86 6.80 8.11
N LEU A 191 0.95 7.86 7.28
CA LEU A 191 1.41 9.18 7.71
C LEU A 191 0.38 9.92 8.59
N LEU A 192 -0.90 9.56 8.48
CA LEU A 192 -1.99 10.06 9.33
C LEU A 192 -2.25 9.17 10.54
N LYS A 193 -1.50 8.07 10.70
CA LYS A 193 -1.78 7.01 11.69
C LYS A 193 -1.93 7.54 13.10
N LYS A 194 -1.06 8.47 13.51
CA LYS A 194 -1.16 9.04 14.86
C LYS A 194 -2.46 9.81 15.06
N MET A 195 -2.79 10.74 14.15
CA MET A 195 -4.03 11.53 14.25
C MET A 195 -5.28 10.67 14.14
N ILE A 196 -5.26 9.63 13.30
CA ILE A 196 -6.34 8.64 13.20
C ILE A 196 -6.48 7.88 14.53
N GLY A 197 -5.37 7.43 15.12
CA GLY A 197 -5.37 6.76 16.41
C GLY A 197 -5.88 7.64 17.54
N ASP A 198 -5.40 8.88 17.62
CA ASP A 198 -5.86 9.86 18.62
C ASP A 198 -7.38 10.10 18.53
N PHE A 199 -7.95 10.09 17.31
CA PHE A 199 -9.38 10.24 17.11
C PHE A 199 -10.18 8.97 17.44
N MET A 200 -9.73 7.82 16.95
CA MET A 200 -10.43 6.54 17.14
C MET A 200 -10.36 6.04 18.59
N GLY A 201 -9.27 6.31 19.28
CA GLY A 201 -9.00 5.89 20.66
C GLY A 201 -8.08 4.66 20.74
N ASP A 202 -7.49 4.48 21.93
CA ASP A 202 -6.43 3.48 22.18
C ASP A 202 -6.90 2.02 22.04
N GLU A 203 -8.20 1.77 22.15
CA GLU A 203 -8.79 0.44 22.00
C GLU A 203 -8.92 -0.01 20.54
N VAL A 204 -8.71 0.88 19.57
CA VAL A 204 -8.81 0.57 18.14
C VAL A 204 -7.45 0.20 17.57
N HIS A 205 -7.32 -1.05 17.11
CA HIS A 205 -6.10 -1.51 16.45
C HIS A 205 -6.03 -1.01 15.00
N LEU A 206 -5.00 -0.22 14.67
CA LEU A 206 -4.77 0.30 13.32
C LEU A 206 -3.86 -0.65 12.52
N VAL A 207 -4.42 -1.29 11.49
CA VAL A 207 -3.70 -2.20 10.60
C VAL A 207 -3.06 -1.42 9.47
N ASP A 208 -1.72 -1.32 9.50
CA ASP A 208 -0.90 -0.69 8.46
C ASP A 208 -0.66 -1.69 7.33
N SER A 209 -1.28 -1.46 6.17
CA SER A 209 -1.20 -2.36 5.02
C SER A 209 0.22 -2.56 4.50
N GLY A 210 1.04 -1.51 4.47
CA GLY A 210 2.43 -1.60 4.02
C GLY A 210 3.29 -2.46 4.95
N LYS A 211 3.14 -2.28 6.27
CA LYS A 211 3.86 -3.07 7.27
C LYS A 211 3.52 -4.56 7.18
N VAL A 212 2.23 -4.87 7.16
CA VAL A 212 1.76 -6.26 7.11
C VAL A 212 2.17 -6.94 5.80
N THR A 213 2.08 -6.22 4.67
CA THR A 213 2.49 -6.75 3.37
C THR A 213 3.98 -7.02 3.30
N ALA A 214 4.82 -6.15 3.87
CA ALA A 214 6.26 -6.39 3.93
C ALA A 214 6.60 -7.66 4.72
N GLN A 215 5.92 -7.91 5.85
CA GLN A 215 6.08 -9.13 6.63
C GLN A 215 5.62 -10.37 5.86
N ALA A 216 4.46 -10.30 5.21
CA ALA A 216 3.94 -11.40 4.40
C ALA A 216 4.83 -11.70 3.19
N ALA A 217 5.36 -10.67 2.52
CA ALA A 217 6.30 -10.84 1.41
C ALA A 217 7.62 -11.50 1.88
N ALA A 218 8.13 -11.13 3.06
CA ALA A 218 9.32 -11.77 3.63
C ALA A 218 9.10 -13.26 3.89
N ALA A 219 7.96 -13.62 4.48
CA ALA A 219 7.60 -15.02 4.72
C ALA A 219 7.46 -15.81 3.41
N ALA A 220 6.80 -15.22 2.40
CA ALA A 220 6.64 -15.86 1.09
C ALA A 220 7.97 -16.05 0.35
N LEU A 221 8.88 -15.07 0.41
CA LEU A 221 10.21 -15.17 -0.19
C LEU A 221 11.06 -16.26 0.48
N ASP A 222 10.94 -16.42 1.80
CA ASP A 222 11.63 -17.47 2.55
C ASP A 222 11.07 -18.86 2.19
N GLU A 223 9.76 -19.02 2.21
CA GLU A 223 9.06 -20.26 1.86
C GLU A 223 9.37 -20.72 0.43
N LEU A 224 9.46 -19.78 -0.51
CA LEU A 224 9.81 -20.05 -1.90
C LEU A 224 11.31 -20.22 -2.15
N GLY A 225 12.17 -20.01 -1.15
CA GLY A 225 13.63 -20.08 -1.31
C GLY A 225 14.22 -18.95 -2.16
N LEU A 226 13.51 -17.82 -2.25
CA LEU A 226 13.87 -16.67 -3.10
C LEU A 226 14.69 -15.59 -2.38
N LEU A 227 15.00 -15.75 -1.10
CA LEU A 227 15.85 -14.79 -0.38
C LEU A 227 17.26 -14.78 -0.98
N ASN A 228 17.88 -13.59 -1.10
CA ASN A 228 19.24 -13.45 -1.65
C ASN A 228 20.36 -13.88 -0.68
N GLY A 229 20.03 -14.11 0.58
CA GLY A 229 20.95 -14.54 1.64
C GLY A 229 21.80 -13.44 2.26
N LYS A 230 21.75 -12.19 1.76
CA LYS A 230 22.42 -11.04 2.39
C LYS A 230 21.62 -10.59 3.62
N LYS A 231 22.32 -10.30 4.73
CA LYS A 231 21.66 -9.79 5.94
C LYS A 231 21.42 -8.26 5.91
N THR A 232 22.25 -7.54 5.17
CA THR A 232 22.21 -6.06 5.04
C THR A 232 22.79 -5.64 3.70
N GLY A 233 22.71 -4.35 3.37
CA GLY A 233 23.36 -3.78 2.19
C GLY A 233 22.56 -3.90 0.90
N GLY A 234 21.26 -4.20 1.00
CA GLY A 234 20.37 -4.14 -0.14
C GLY A 234 20.24 -2.71 -0.68
N THR A 235 20.09 -2.59 -1.99
CA THR A 235 19.97 -1.32 -2.72
C THR A 235 18.53 -1.07 -3.15
N ALA A 236 18.22 0.17 -3.57
CA ALA A 236 16.93 0.46 -4.18
C ALA A 236 17.13 1.35 -5.41
N ARG A 237 16.45 1.02 -6.51
CA ARG A 237 16.32 1.85 -7.71
C ARG A 237 14.89 2.32 -7.81
N TYR A 238 14.72 3.61 -8.13
CA TYR A 238 13.41 4.24 -8.20
C TYR A 238 13.13 4.71 -9.61
N PHE A 239 11.96 4.38 -10.11
CA PHE A 239 11.46 4.78 -11.42
C PHE A 239 10.10 5.43 -11.28
N VAL A 240 9.86 6.46 -12.09
CA VAL A 240 8.58 7.20 -12.11
C VAL A 240 8.15 7.46 -13.55
N SER A 241 6.84 7.60 -13.79
CA SER A 241 6.32 7.99 -15.11
C SER A 241 6.39 9.50 -15.34
N ASP A 242 6.38 10.30 -14.27
CA ASP A 242 6.66 11.73 -14.28
C ASP A 242 7.34 12.14 -12.97
N THR A 243 8.17 13.18 -13.03
CA THR A 243 8.88 13.70 -11.85
C THR A 243 8.15 14.95 -11.36
N PRO A 244 7.40 14.90 -10.25
CA PRO A 244 6.79 16.10 -9.68
C PRO A 244 7.85 17.04 -9.12
N ASP A 245 7.59 18.34 -9.13
CA ASP A 245 8.55 19.37 -8.67
C ASP A 245 9.01 19.17 -7.21
N ASN A 246 8.16 18.59 -6.36
CA ASN A 246 8.43 18.29 -4.94
C ASN A 246 8.82 16.83 -4.69
N PHE A 247 9.33 16.12 -5.69
CA PHE A 247 9.63 14.68 -5.61
C PHE A 247 10.53 14.34 -4.43
N ASP A 248 11.64 15.05 -4.25
CA ASP A 248 12.62 14.76 -3.19
C ASP A 248 12.01 14.94 -1.79
N GLU A 249 11.19 15.96 -1.58
CA GLU A 249 10.50 16.20 -0.32
C GLU A 249 9.50 15.09 -0.01
N LEU A 250 8.70 14.69 -1.00
CA LEU A 250 7.75 13.59 -0.86
C LEU A 250 8.47 12.26 -0.63
N ALA A 251 9.54 11.98 -1.38
CA ALA A 251 10.32 10.76 -1.21
C ALA A 251 10.94 10.69 0.20
N HIS A 252 11.49 11.79 0.72
CA HIS A 252 11.96 11.89 2.10
C HIS A 252 10.84 11.63 3.11
N THR A 253 9.67 12.19 2.89
CA THR A 253 8.50 12.00 3.75
C THR A 253 8.09 10.53 3.84
N PHE A 254 8.02 9.83 2.73
CA PHE A 254 7.57 8.44 2.68
C PHE A 254 8.65 7.43 3.08
N LEU A 255 9.89 7.61 2.63
CA LEU A 255 11.00 6.70 2.91
C LEU A 255 11.62 6.92 4.29
N GLY A 256 11.58 8.17 4.82
CA GLY A 256 12.23 8.53 6.07
C GLY A 256 13.74 8.31 6.01
N GLU A 257 14.28 7.52 6.93
CA GLU A 257 15.71 7.19 7.03
C GLU A 257 16.30 6.47 5.80
N TYR A 258 15.45 5.91 4.92
CA TYR A 258 15.86 5.22 3.70
C TYR A 258 15.79 6.13 2.46
N ALA A 259 15.55 7.42 2.63
CA ALA A 259 15.56 8.38 1.54
C ALA A 259 16.97 8.48 0.94
N GLY A 260 17.03 8.50 -0.37
CA GLY A 260 18.27 8.55 -1.15
C GLY A 260 18.24 7.59 -2.33
N GLY A 261 19.13 7.79 -3.28
CA GLY A 261 19.17 7.05 -4.54
C GLY A 261 18.79 7.93 -5.73
N THR A 262 19.03 7.41 -6.92
CA THR A 262 18.66 8.07 -8.17
C THR A 262 17.25 7.70 -8.58
N VAL A 263 16.52 8.68 -9.07
CA VAL A 263 15.20 8.51 -9.67
C VAL A 263 15.33 8.63 -11.17
N GLU A 264 14.75 7.69 -11.89
CA GLU A 264 14.73 7.69 -13.34
C GLU A 264 13.28 7.83 -13.85
N ARG A 265 13.07 8.77 -14.76
CA ARG A 265 11.79 8.91 -15.43
C ARG A 265 11.72 7.99 -16.64
N ILE A 266 10.61 7.28 -16.77
CA ILE A 266 10.35 6.37 -17.89
C ILE A 266 9.04 6.70 -18.60
N ALA A 267 8.95 6.40 -19.89
CA ALA A 267 7.71 6.49 -20.67
C ALA A 267 6.90 5.20 -20.50
N ILE A 268 6.07 5.14 -19.45
CA ILE A 268 5.32 3.92 -19.09
C ILE A 268 4.35 3.47 -20.17
N GLU A 269 3.90 4.36 -21.03
CA GLU A 269 2.98 4.09 -22.14
C GLU A 269 3.58 3.12 -23.18
N THR A 270 4.88 2.94 -23.18
CA THR A 270 5.60 2.02 -24.10
C THR A 270 5.57 0.55 -23.64
N TYR A 271 5.03 0.28 -22.44
CA TYR A 271 4.98 -1.05 -21.81
C TYR A 271 3.59 -1.74 -21.83
#